data_cbdc707623bf3daad52ea930092bb33a
#
_entry.id   cbdc707623bf3daad52ea930092bb33a
#
_cell.length_a   1.000
_cell.length_b   1.000
_cell.length_c   1.000
_cell.angle_alpha   90.00
_cell.angle_beta   90.00
_cell.angle_gamma   90.00
#
_symmetry.space_group_name_H-M   'P 1'
#
loop_
_entity.id
_entity.type
_entity.pdbx_description
1 polymer ?
#
loop_
_entity_poly.entity_id
_entity_poly.type
_entity_poly.pdbx_seq_one_letter_code
_entity_poly.pdbx_strand_id
1 'polypeptide(L)'
;MRLALFGFGHVGRALARLLLATRDRHAFTVTAIVTARHGAVVDKRGVDLAAALTRERLADDAAPIGKLPADVLVEMTTLDARTGEPALTYIREALGARLHVVTSNKGPLAVAFRDLHERARANKRLLRYEATVADCLPVFDLARAALPLAEIRELRGIVSSTCNHVLSMAAGGASLHTALAEAQRLGIAEADPSNDLEGHDASAKAAILANALMGADLTPADVSREPIDDEAVADAWNAAAQGDRVRPLVHVVREGDGVRATFGPRRLALVDPLYAVDGFSMALELTTDLAGKVVVQLHEPGVDQVAYAILIDLLDIAASR
;
A
#
# COMPACT_ATOMS: atom_id res chain seq x y z
N MET A 1 16.03 -13.66 -12.00
CA MET A 1 15.48 -13.85 -10.65
C MET A 1 14.13 -14.54 -10.77
N ARG A 2 13.91 -15.61 -10.00
CA ARG A 2 12.70 -16.47 -10.07
C ARG A 2 11.68 -15.98 -9.06
N LEU A 3 10.42 -15.88 -9.50
CA LEU A 3 9.32 -15.33 -8.72
C LEU A 3 8.25 -16.39 -8.45
N ALA A 4 7.75 -16.47 -7.23
CA ALA A 4 6.52 -17.18 -6.87
C ALA A 4 5.43 -16.14 -6.54
N LEU A 5 4.34 -16.13 -7.31
CA LEU A 5 3.22 -15.21 -7.13
C LEU A 5 2.16 -15.88 -6.25
N PHE A 6 1.88 -15.31 -5.10
CA PHE A 6 0.81 -15.71 -4.19
C PHE A 6 -0.35 -14.70 -4.28
N GLY A 7 -1.47 -15.17 -4.81
CA GLY A 7 -2.57 -14.32 -5.26
C GLY A 7 -2.47 -14.00 -6.76
N PHE A 8 -3.56 -14.25 -7.51
CA PHE A 8 -3.65 -13.96 -8.94
C PHE A 8 -4.99 -13.30 -9.30
N GLY A 9 -5.41 -12.36 -8.42
CA GLY A 9 -6.55 -11.46 -8.61
C GLY A 9 -6.20 -10.27 -9.50
N HIS A 10 -6.84 -9.13 -9.29
CA HIS A 10 -6.63 -7.93 -10.11
C HIS A 10 -5.15 -7.49 -10.14
N VAL A 11 -4.53 -7.34 -8.96
CA VAL A 11 -3.11 -6.93 -8.85
C VAL A 11 -2.16 -7.96 -9.46
N GLY A 12 -2.34 -9.25 -9.14
CA GLY A 12 -1.48 -10.32 -9.67
C GLY A 12 -1.58 -10.45 -11.20
N ARG A 13 -2.77 -10.27 -11.77
CA ARG A 13 -2.98 -10.24 -13.23
C ARG A 13 -2.40 -8.98 -13.87
N ALA A 14 -2.51 -7.81 -13.21
CA ALA A 14 -1.87 -6.57 -13.66
C ALA A 14 -0.34 -6.71 -13.66
N LEU A 15 0.24 -7.28 -12.59
CA LEU A 15 1.68 -7.57 -12.54
C LEU A 15 2.11 -8.54 -13.65
N ALA A 16 1.35 -9.60 -13.91
CA ALA A 16 1.65 -10.54 -14.99
C ALA A 16 1.66 -9.86 -16.37
N ARG A 17 0.67 -8.99 -16.65
CA ARG A 17 0.65 -8.17 -17.89
C ARG A 17 1.85 -7.24 -17.97
N LEU A 18 2.18 -6.56 -16.86
CA LEU A 18 3.32 -5.65 -16.80
C LEU A 18 4.64 -6.37 -17.04
N LEU A 19 4.86 -7.54 -16.41
CA LEU A 19 6.05 -8.37 -16.62
C LEU A 19 6.18 -8.83 -18.09
N LEU A 20 5.07 -9.20 -18.74
CA LEU A 20 5.08 -9.52 -20.17
C LEU A 20 5.42 -8.31 -21.05
N ALA A 21 4.81 -7.15 -20.76
CA ALA A 21 5.02 -5.93 -21.52
C ALA A 21 6.45 -5.36 -21.39
N THR A 22 7.10 -5.63 -20.26
CA THR A 22 8.45 -5.11 -19.95
C THR A 22 9.54 -6.18 -19.96
N ARG A 23 9.25 -7.37 -20.51
CA ARG A 23 10.14 -8.54 -20.46
C ARG A 23 11.58 -8.28 -20.96
N ASP A 24 11.75 -7.33 -21.87
CA ASP A 24 13.06 -6.98 -22.42
C ASP A 24 13.86 -6.00 -21.51
N ARG A 25 13.26 -5.56 -20.40
CA ARG A 25 13.83 -4.59 -19.46
C ARG A 25 14.23 -5.22 -18.11
N HIS A 26 13.96 -6.50 -17.90
CA HIS A 26 14.27 -7.22 -16.67
C HIS A 26 14.56 -8.71 -16.91
N ALA A 27 15.21 -9.36 -15.93
CA ALA A 27 15.51 -10.80 -15.97
C ALA A 27 14.67 -11.56 -14.93
N PHE A 28 13.33 -11.34 -14.90
CA PHE A 28 12.42 -12.05 -14.00
C PHE A 28 11.74 -13.21 -14.71
N THR A 29 11.63 -14.34 -14.00
CA THR A 29 10.93 -15.53 -14.46
C THR A 29 9.93 -15.94 -13.38
N VAL A 30 8.64 -15.93 -13.69
CA VAL A 30 7.63 -16.46 -12.78
C VAL A 30 7.67 -17.98 -12.86
N THR A 31 7.98 -18.64 -11.75
CA THR A 31 8.12 -20.09 -11.66
C THR A 31 7.01 -20.75 -10.87
N ALA A 32 6.19 -19.96 -10.17
CA ALA A 32 5.00 -20.46 -9.50
C ALA A 32 3.92 -19.37 -9.45
N ILE A 33 2.66 -19.78 -9.59
CA ILE A 33 1.47 -18.98 -9.27
C ILE A 33 0.61 -19.84 -8.37
N VAL A 34 0.27 -19.32 -7.19
CA VAL A 34 -0.52 -20.02 -6.16
C VAL A 34 -1.73 -19.17 -5.79
N THR A 35 -2.91 -19.78 -5.80
CA THR A 35 -4.16 -19.13 -5.42
C THR A 35 -4.94 -19.99 -4.44
N ALA A 36 -5.78 -19.38 -3.62
CA ALA A 36 -6.61 -20.10 -2.66
C ALA A 36 -7.77 -20.88 -3.34
N ARG A 37 -8.27 -20.40 -4.47
CA ARG A 37 -9.52 -20.92 -5.09
C ARG A 37 -9.35 -21.46 -6.50
N HIS A 38 -8.33 -20.99 -7.22
CA HIS A 38 -8.14 -21.29 -8.65
C HIS A 38 -6.95 -22.22 -8.92
N GLY A 39 -6.48 -22.93 -7.88
CA GLY A 39 -5.35 -23.88 -7.98
C GLY A 39 -3.99 -23.19 -7.98
N ALA A 40 -2.98 -23.98 -8.37
CA ALA A 40 -1.60 -23.55 -8.45
C ALA A 40 -0.93 -24.12 -9.69
N VAL A 41 0.10 -23.45 -10.20
CA VAL A 41 0.97 -23.95 -11.26
C VAL A 41 2.43 -23.71 -10.87
N VAL A 42 3.28 -24.72 -11.03
CA VAL A 42 4.72 -24.65 -10.76
C VAL A 42 5.49 -25.17 -11.96
N ASP A 43 6.32 -24.34 -12.58
CA ASP A 43 7.27 -24.74 -13.62
C ASP A 43 8.62 -24.05 -13.36
N LYS A 44 9.66 -24.84 -13.04
CA LYS A 44 11.02 -24.33 -12.79
C LYS A 44 11.65 -23.62 -13.99
N ARG A 45 11.16 -23.84 -15.20
CA ARG A 45 11.63 -23.20 -16.44
C ARG A 45 10.92 -21.88 -16.72
N GLY A 46 9.78 -21.65 -16.07
CA GLY A 46 8.94 -20.48 -16.21
C GLY A 46 7.50 -20.81 -16.59
N VAL A 47 6.56 -20.24 -15.86
CA VAL A 47 5.12 -20.34 -16.15
C VAL A 47 4.80 -19.48 -17.37
N ASP A 48 4.00 -20.01 -18.29
CA ASP A 48 3.42 -19.23 -19.39
C ASP A 48 2.37 -18.25 -18.82
N LEU A 49 2.80 -16.99 -18.62
CA LEU A 49 1.94 -15.95 -18.08
C LEU A 49 0.78 -15.58 -19.02
N ALA A 50 0.99 -15.66 -20.35
CA ALA A 50 -0.07 -15.35 -21.31
C ALA A 50 -1.18 -16.40 -21.21
N ALA A 51 -0.83 -17.68 -21.13
CA ALA A 51 -1.78 -18.74 -20.89
C ALA A 51 -2.44 -18.64 -19.50
N ALA A 52 -1.70 -18.27 -18.44
CA ALA A 52 -2.24 -18.11 -17.09
C ALA A 52 -3.28 -16.98 -17.02
N LEU A 53 -3.09 -15.89 -17.78
CA LEU A 53 -4.01 -14.74 -17.83
C LEU A 53 -5.37 -15.08 -18.46
N THR A 54 -5.44 -16.10 -19.33
CA THR A 54 -6.67 -16.51 -20.01
C THR A 54 -7.44 -17.61 -19.29
N ARG A 55 -6.81 -18.30 -18.33
CA ARG A 55 -7.42 -19.43 -17.62
C ARG A 55 -8.25 -18.96 -16.42
N GLU A 56 -9.41 -19.58 -16.22
CA GLU A 56 -10.21 -19.43 -15.00
C GLU A 56 -9.61 -20.25 -13.85
N ARG A 57 -9.02 -21.40 -14.14
CA ARG A 57 -8.38 -22.29 -13.16
C ARG A 57 -6.97 -22.68 -13.62
N LEU A 58 -6.03 -22.66 -12.68
CA LEU A 58 -4.67 -23.18 -12.83
C LEU A 58 -4.66 -24.68 -12.61
N ALA A 59 -3.50 -25.33 -12.77
CA ALA A 59 -3.28 -26.71 -12.35
C ALA A 59 -3.36 -26.84 -10.81
N ASP A 60 -3.26 -28.07 -10.30
CA ASP A 60 -3.25 -28.34 -8.85
C ASP A 60 -1.84 -28.72 -8.36
N ASP A 61 -0.82 -27.95 -8.79
CA ASP A 61 0.60 -28.19 -8.49
C ASP A 61 1.03 -27.52 -7.18
N ALA A 62 0.23 -27.65 -6.12
CA ALA A 62 0.56 -27.05 -4.83
C ALA A 62 1.85 -27.64 -4.24
N ALA A 63 2.76 -26.78 -3.81
CA ALA A 63 3.99 -27.16 -3.13
C ALA A 63 4.23 -26.26 -1.90
N PRO A 64 4.85 -26.78 -0.82
CA PRO A 64 5.28 -25.96 0.31
C PRO A 64 6.19 -24.83 -0.16
N ILE A 65 6.07 -23.65 0.45
CA ILE A 65 6.81 -22.43 0.06
C ILE A 65 8.31 -22.70 -0.01
N GLY A 66 8.88 -23.42 0.96
CA GLY A 66 10.30 -23.73 1.01
C GLY A 66 10.79 -24.71 -0.09
N LYS A 67 9.88 -25.29 -0.89
CA LYS A 67 10.20 -26.18 -2.02
C LYS A 67 9.94 -25.54 -3.38
N LEU A 68 9.40 -24.33 -3.40
CA LEU A 68 9.16 -23.60 -4.64
C LEU A 68 10.50 -23.20 -5.30
N PRO A 69 10.63 -23.34 -6.62
CA PRO A 69 11.85 -22.96 -7.35
C PRO A 69 11.92 -21.42 -7.51
N ALA A 70 11.86 -20.67 -6.42
CA ALA A 70 11.78 -19.22 -6.41
C ALA A 70 12.92 -18.60 -5.60
N ASP A 71 13.24 -17.35 -5.90
CA ASP A 71 14.16 -16.49 -5.16
C ASP A 71 13.38 -15.43 -4.35
N VAL A 72 12.19 -15.06 -4.82
CA VAL A 72 11.29 -14.06 -4.23
C VAL A 72 9.87 -14.61 -4.19
N LEU A 73 9.22 -14.46 -3.06
CA LEU A 73 7.77 -14.59 -2.94
C LEU A 73 7.14 -13.21 -3.13
N VAL A 74 6.18 -13.10 -4.05
CA VAL A 74 5.36 -11.90 -4.27
C VAL A 74 3.97 -12.18 -3.71
N GLU A 75 3.64 -11.55 -2.60
CA GLU A 75 2.41 -11.76 -1.85
C GLU A 75 1.37 -10.70 -2.21
N MET A 76 0.24 -11.13 -2.77
CA MET A 76 -0.87 -10.31 -3.25
C MET A 76 -2.22 -10.99 -2.95
N THR A 77 -2.32 -11.70 -1.84
CA THR A 77 -3.55 -12.40 -1.45
C THR A 77 -4.57 -11.44 -0.84
N THR A 78 -5.75 -11.95 -0.53
CA THR A 78 -6.82 -11.15 0.06
C THR A 78 -6.39 -10.56 1.40
N LEU A 79 -6.69 -9.29 1.61
CA LEU A 79 -6.42 -8.59 2.85
C LEU A 79 -7.33 -9.11 3.98
N ASP A 80 -6.73 -9.46 5.11
CA ASP A 80 -7.37 -9.45 6.42
C ASP A 80 -6.63 -8.43 7.31
N ALA A 81 -7.26 -7.28 7.52
CA ALA A 81 -6.63 -6.19 8.28
C ALA A 81 -6.52 -6.48 9.78
N ARG A 82 -7.29 -7.45 10.30
CA ARG A 82 -7.32 -7.79 11.73
C ARG A 82 -6.26 -8.81 12.12
N THR A 83 -6.06 -9.83 11.30
CA THR A 83 -5.13 -10.93 11.60
C THR A 83 -3.89 -10.93 10.73
N GLY A 84 -3.96 -10.29 9.56
CA GLY A 84 -2.93 -10.36 8.52
C GLY A 84 -2.88 -11.70 7.78
N GLU A 85 -3.76 -12.65 8.12
CA GLU A 85 -3.74 -13.99 7.53
C GLU A 85 -4.54 -14.07 6.19
N PRO A 86 -4.19 -14.97 5.30
CA PRO A 86 -3.08 -15.94 5.36
C PRO A 86 -1.70 -15.36 4.97
N ALA A 87 -1.66 -14.10 4.56
CA ALA A 87 -0.45 -13.44 4.06
C ALA A 87 0.69 -13.43 5.07
N LEU A 88 0.39 -13.21 6.35
CA LEU A 88 1.37 -13.22 7.44
C LEU A 88 2.10 -14.56 7.54
N THR A 89 1.37 -15.67 7.49
CA THR A 89 1.95 -17.02 7.47
C THR A 89 2.83 -17.21 6.24
N TYR A 90 2.38 -16.83 5.04
CA TYR A 90 3.16 -16.97 3.81
C TYR A 90 4.47 -16.17 3.85
N ILE A 91 4.44 -14.94 4.35
CA ILE A 91 5.64 -14.10 4.48
C ILE A 91 6.62 -14.72 5.48
N ARG A 92 6.13 -15.19 6.64
CA ARG A 92 6.97 -15.86 7.66
C ARG A 92 7.66 -17.12 7.11
N GLU A 93 6.91 -17.96 6.41
CA GLU A 93 7.44 -19.17 5.78
C GLU A 93 8.46 -18.84 4.69
N ALA A 94 8.18 -17.84 3.84
CA ALA A 94 9.09 -17.43 2.77
C ALA A 94 10.42 -16.90 3.34
N LEU A 95 10.37 -16.02 4.34
CA LEU A 95 11.56 -15.50 5.00
C LEU A 95 12.34 -16.63 5.70
N GLY A 96 11.65 -17.56 6.36
CA GLY A 96 12.24 -18.77 6.97
C GLY A 96 12.89 -19.71 5.95
N ALA A 97 12.31 -19.84 4.77
CA ALA A 97 12.87 -20.57 3.63
C ALA A 97 13.94 -19.79 2.86
N ARG A 98 14.35 -18.63 3.36
CA ARG A 98 15.36 -17.73 2.76
C ARG A 98 14.98 -17.19 1.38
N LEU A 99 13.71 -16.96 1.13
CA LEU A 99 13.24 -16.17 0.00
C LEU A 99 13.23 -14.68 0.39
N HIS A 100 13.45 -13.80 -0.58
CA HIS A 100 13.05 -12.40 -0.45
C HIS A 100 11.53 -12.32 -0.52
N VAL A 101 10.96 -11.24 -0.02
CA VAL A 101 9.51 -11.02 -0.06
C VAL A 101 9.20 -9.64 -0.59
N VAL A 102 8.24 -9.57 -1.51
CA VAL A 102 7.52 -8.34 -1.89
C VAL A 102 6.05 -8.55 -1.55
N THR A 103 5.43 -7.59 -0.88
CA THR A 103 4.00 -7.67 -0.56
C THR A 103 3.27 -6.36 -0.90
N SER A 104 2.06 -6.48 -1.42
CA SER A 104 1.10 -5.37 -1.54
C SER A 104 0.06 -5.37 -0.42
N ASN A 105 0.15 -6.33 0.50
CA ASN A 105 -0.83 -6.55 1.54
C ASN A 105 -0.41 -5.85 2.85
N LYS A 106 -1.18 -4.85 3.26
CA LYS A 106 -0.89 -4.09 4.49
C LYS A 106 -1.19 -4.85 5.78
N GLY A 107 -2.08 -5.85 5.77
CA GLY A 107 -2.46 -6.62 6.95
C GLY A 107 -1.28 -7.18 7.75
N PRO A 108 -0.39 -7.98 7.14
CA PRO A 108 0.79 -8.50 7.82
C PRO A 108 1.70 -7.43 8.44
N LEU A 109 1.89 -6.31 7.74
CA LEU A 109 2.71 -5.20 8.22
C LEU A 109 2.04 -4.43 9.35
N ALA A 110 0.70 -4.28 9.29
CA ALA A 110 -0.05 -3.60 10.34
C ALA A 110 -0.04 -4.34 11.68
N VAL A 111 0.04 -5.68 11.66
CA VAL A 111 -0.06 -6.50 12.87
C VAL A 111 1.27 -7.08 13.35
N ALA A 112 2.30 -7.20 12.48
CA ALA A 112 3.54 -7.90 12.79
C ALA A 112 4.80 -7.23 12.19
N PHE A 113 4.81 -5.90 12.07
CA PHE A 113 5.90 -5.16 11.40
C PHE A 113 7.28 -5.54 11.91
N ARG A 114 7.48 -5.45 13.21
CA ARG A 114 8.77 -5.74 13.85
C ARG A 114 9.20 -7.19 13.64
N ASP A 115 8.32 -8.17 13.92
CA ASP A 115 8.61 -9.61 13.74
C ASP A 115 9.05 -9.91 12.30
N LEU A 116 8.34 -9.37 11.29
CA LEU A 116 8.67 -9.61 9.89
C LEU A 116 10.03 -9.02 9.51
N HIS A 117 10.37 -7.82 10.00
CA HIS A 117 11.67 -7.19 9.75
C HIS A 117 12.82 -7.91 10.48
N GLU A 118 12.61 -8.37 11.71
CA GLU A 118 13.58 -9.16 12.43
C GLU A 118 13.85 -10.49 11.73
N ARG A 119 12.82 -11.19 11.25
CA ARG A 119 12.96 -12.42 10.45
C ARG A 119 13.71 -12.18 9.14
N ALA A 120 13.39 -11.10 8.44
CA ALA A 120 14.08 -10.73 7.20
C ALA A 120 15.58 -10.51 7.46
N ARG A 121 15.94 -9.75 8.50
CA ARG A 121 17.33 -9.51 8.90
C ARG A 121 18.05 -10.80 9.32
N ALA A 122 17.42 -11.61 10.17
CA ALA A 122 18.02 -12.87 10.66
C ALA A 122 18.32 -13.84 9.52
N ASN A 123 17.50 -13.86 8.48
CA ASN A 123 17.69 -14.71 7.31
C ASN A 123 18.49 -14.03 6.17
N LYS A 124 18.93 -12.79 6.35
CA LYS A 124 19.61 -11.97 5.34
C LYS A 124 18.80 -11.88 4.05
N ARG A 125 17.52 -11.55 4.19
CA ARG A 125 16.57 -11.36 3.10
C ARG A 125 15.95 -9.99 3.16
N LEU A 126 15.49 -9.52 2.01
CA LEU A 126 14.79 -8.25 1.88
C LEU A 126 13.28 -8.50 1.97
N LEU A 127 12.61 -7.64 2.71
CA LEU A 127 11.16 -7.49 2.73
C LEU A 127 10.87 -6.10 2.14
N ARG A 128 10.06 -6.06 1.07
CA ARG A 128 9.68 -4.84 0.36
C ARG A 128 8.17 -4.73 0.28
N TYR A 129 7.65 -3.52 0.34
CA TYR A 129 6.21 -3.30 0.50
C TYR A 129 5.74 -1.92 0.02
N GLU A 130 6.39 -1.35 -1.01
CA GLU A 130 6.02 -0.03 -1.55
C GLU A 130 4.53 0.05 -1.91
N ALA A 131 3.97 -1.02 -2.48
CA ALA A 131 2.59 -1.12 -2.89
C ALA A 131 1.55 -1.14 -1.75
N THR A 132 1.96 -1.10 -0.48
CA THR A 132 1.02 -1.21 0.67
C THR A 132 0.42 0.12 1.10
N VAL A 133 1.07 1.24 0.77
CA VAL A 133 0.63 2.59 1.14
C VAL A 133 0.67 3.50 -0.08
N ALA A 134 -0.48 4.07 -0.43
CA ALA A 134 -0.61 5.03 -1.52
C ALA A 134 -0.14 4.52 -2.91
N ASP A 135 -0.47 3.28 -3.24
CA ASP A 135 -0.24 2.61 -4.53
C ASP A 135 1.23 2.61 -4.96
N CYS A 136 1.64 3.41 -5.94
CA CYS A 136 3.03 3.53 -6.38
C CYS A 136 3.68 4.87 -5.99
N LEU A 137 3.10 5.61 -5.06
CA LEU A 137 3.76 6.79 -4.51
C LEU A 137 5.06 6.32 -3.84
N PRO A 138 6.26 6.80 -4.27
CA PRO A 138 7.53 6.23 -3.83
C PRO A 138 7.90 6.73 -2.42
N VAL A 139 7.25 6.21 -1.39
CA VAL A 139 7.40 6.67 -0.01
C VAL A 139 8.60 6.02 0.67
N PHE A 140 8.63 4.69 0.67
CA PHE A 140 9.71 3.94 1.34
C PHE A 140 11.00 3.98 0.54
N ASP A 141 10.89 3.94 -0.79
CA ASP A 141 12.03 4.06 -1.70
C ASP A 141 12.63 5.47 -1.66
N LEU A 142 11.79 6.53 -1.59
CA LEU A 142 12.23 7.91 -1.42
C LEU A 142 13.04 8.06 -0.12
N ALA A 143 12.49 7.59 0.99
CA ALA A 143 13.17 7.67 2.29
C ALA A 143 14.51 6.92 2.27
N ARG A 144 14.54 5.72 1.69
CA ARG A 144 15.73 4.87 1.67
C ARG A 144 16.80 5.36 0.71
N ALA A 145 16.43 5.78 -0.52
CA ALA A 145 17.36 6.05 -1.59
C ALA A 145 17.67 7.54 -1.79
N ALA A 146 16.70 8.43 -1.55
CA ALA A 146 16.83 9.85 -1.83
C ALA A 146 16.97 10.72 -0.58
N LEU A 147 16.65 10.19 0.62
CA LEU A 147 16.79 10.90 1.89
C LEU A 147 17.73 10.16 2.88
N PRO A 148 18.92 9.72 2.43
CA PRO A 148 19.85 9.01 3.30
C PRO A 148 20.27 9.90 4.46
N LEU A 149 20.32 9.35 5.69
CA LEU A 149 20.69 10.02 6.93
C LEU A 149 19.69 11.08 7.42
N ALA A 150 18.65 11.43 6.65
CA ALA A 150 17.63 12.36 7.10
C ALA A 150 16.67 11.69 8.10
N GLU A 151 16.44 12.35 9.23
CA GLU A 151 15.41 11.95 10.17
C GLU A 151 14.06 12.57 9.79
N ILE A 152 13.07 11.72 9.58
CA ILE A 152 11.69 12.17 9.37
C ILE A 152 11.09 12.50 10.74
N ARG A 153 10.74 13.77 10.94
CA ARG A 153 10.18 14.30 12.19
C ARG A 153 8.66 14.35 12.17
N GLU A 154 8.09 14.58 10.99
CA GLU A 154 6.67 14.67 10.78
C GLU A 154 6.33 14.16 9.38
N LEU A 155 5.18 13.51 9.28
CA LEU A 155 4.57 13.07 8.02
C LEU A 155 3.11 13.46 8.05
N ARG A 156 2.63 14.11 6.97
CA ARG A 156 1.21 14.31 6.71
C ARG A 156 0.86 13.70 5.37
N GLY A 157 -0.32 13.08 5.25
CA GLY A 157 -0.65 12.44 3.99
C GLY A 157 -2.12 12.21 3.75
N ILE A 158 -2.49 12.30 2.49
CA ILE A 158 -3.77 11.86 1.94
C ILE A 158 -3.52 10.48 1.34
N VAL A 159 -3.92 9.42 2.06
CA VAL A 159 -3.61 8.02 1.72
C VAL A 159 -4.86 7.15 1.50
N SER A 160 -6.05 7.75 1.60
CA SER A 160 -7.33 7.13 1.27
C SER A 160 -7.97 7.87 0.09
N SER A 161 -7.94 7.25 -1.09
CA SER A 161 -8.57 7.79 -2.30
C SER A 161 -10.08 7.92 -2.14
N THR A 162 -10.75 6.93 -1.51
CA THR A 162 -12.19 6.96 -1.22
C THR A 162 -12.56 8.18 -0.38
N CYS A 163 -11.91 8.37 0.76
CA CYS A 163 -12.19 9.50 1.65
C CYS A 163 -11.88 10.85 1.01
N ASN A 164 -10.77 10.94 0.25
CA ASN A 164 -10.42 12.18 -0.44
C ASN A 164 -11.43 12.53 -1.53
N HIS A 165 -11.90 11.54 -2.29
CA HIS A 165 -12.94 11.74 -3.29
C HIS A 165 -14.26 12.23 -2.67
N VAL A 166 -14.67 11.59 -1.57
CA VAL A 166 -15.89 12.00 -0.82
C VAL A 166 -15.80 13.46 -0.38
N LEU A 167 -14.72 13.85 0.29
CA LEU A 167 -14.55 15.23 0.76
C LEU A 167 -14.36 16.24 -0.39
N SER A 168 -13.78 15.82 -1.51
CA SER A 168 -13.67 16.64 -2.72
C SER A 168 -15.05 16.93 -3.33
N MET A 169 -15.90 15.92 -3.45
CA MET A 169 -17.29 16.10 -3.92
C MET A 169 -18.13 16.93 -2.93
N ALA A 170 -17.94 16.71 -1.63
CA ALA A 170 -18.60 17.47 -0.58
C ALA A 170 -18.27 18.97 -0.66
N ALA A 171 -17.04 19.35 -0.96
CA ALA A 171 -16.66 20.74 -1.21
C ALA A 171 -17.42 21.37 -2.39
N GLY A 172 -17.94 20.58 -3.32
CA GLY A 172 -18.84 20.97 -4.41
C GLY A 172 -20.34 20.91 -4.07
N GLY A 173 -20.70 20.55 -2.83
CA GLY A 173 -22.09 20.47 -2.35
C GLY A 173 -22.75 19.10 -2.45
N ALA A 174 -22.00 18.04 -2.74
CA ALA A 174 -22.54 16.69 -2.74
C ALA A 174 -22.77 16.19 -1.29
N SER A 175 -23.85 15.44 -1.08
CA SER A 175 -24.04 14.71 0.19
C SER A 175 -23.08 13.49 0.28
N LEU A 176 -22.87 12.98 1.49
CA LEU A 176 -22.09 11.75 1.72
C LEU A 176 -22.60 10.60 0.86
N HIS A 177 -23.91 10.39 0.84
CA HIS A 177 -24.55 9.35 0.02
C HIS A 177 -24.25 9.51 -1.48
N THR A 178 -24.35 10.74 -2.02
CA THR A 178 -24.09 11.02 -3.44
C THR A 178 -22.63 10.79 -3.79
N ALA A 179 -21.70 11.24 -2.93
CA ALA A 179 -20.26 11.09 -3.14
C ALA A 179 -19.83 9.61 -3.09
N LEU A 180 -20.41 8.83 -2.17
CA LEU A 180 -20.16 7.38 -2.08
C LEU A 180 -20.71 6.61 -3.28
N ALA A 181 -21.92 6.93 -3.72
CA ALA A 181 -22.51 6.28 -4.89
C ALA A 181 -21.64 6.51 -6.15
N GLU A 182 -21.08 7.71 -6.30
CA GLU A 182 -20.16 8.00 -7.39
C GLU A 182 -18.81 7.27 -7.23
N ALA A 183 -18.23 7.22 -6.03
CA ALA A 183 -17.01 6.46 -5.76
C ALA A 183 -17.18 4.97 -6.06
N GLN A 184 -18.34 4.38 -5.72
CA GLN A 184 -18.68 2.99 -6.04
C GLN A 184 -18.88 2.78 -7.55
N ARG A 185 -19.55 3.70 -8.24
CA ARG A 185 -19.72 3.65 -9.69
C ARG A 185 -18.39 3.69 -10.43
N LEU A 186 -17.42 4.44 -9.94
CA LEU A 186 -16.05 4.54 -10.47
C LEU A 186 -15.16 3.35 -10.06
N GLY A 187 -15.65 2.46 -9.18
CA GLY A 187 -14.87 1.33 -8.67
C GLY A 187 -13.77 1.71 -7.67
N ILE A 188 -13.85 2.92 -7.10
CA ILE A 188 -12.91 3.42 -6.09
C ILE A 188 -13.28 2.91 -4.70
N ALA A 189 -14.59 2.89 -4.37
CA ALA A 189 -15.12 2.39 -3.11
C ALA A 189 -15.75 1.01 -3.29
N GLU A 190 -15.59 0.17 -2.28
CA GLU A 190 -16.28 -1.12 -2.17
C GLU A 190 -17.77 -0.94 -1.84
N ALA A 191 -18.54 -2.04 -1.94
CA ALA A 191 -19.97 -2.02 -1.60
C ALA A 191 -20.21 -1.63 -0.12
N ASP A 192 -19.34 -2.05 0.79
CA ASP A 192 -19.28 -1.58 2.16
C ASP A 192 -18.06 -0.68 2.36
N PRO A 193 -18.23 0.65 2.37
CA PRO A 193 -17.15 1.61 2.52
C PRO A 193 -16.75 1.89 3.98
N SER A 194 -17.31 1.19 4.97
CA SER A 194 -17.09 1.45 6.40
C SER A 194 -15.62 1.40 6.79
N ASN A 195 -14.88 0.45 6.22
CA ASN A 195 -13.44 0.32 6.47
C ASN A 195 -12.63 1.59 6.09
N ASP A 196 -13.04 2.28 5.04
CA ASP A 196 -12.43 3.55 4.60
C ASP A 196 -12.95 4.72 5.45
N LEU A 197 -14.28 4.87 5.55
CA LEU A 197 -14.91 6.02 6.21
C LEU A 197 -14.64 6.09 7.71
N GLU A 198 -14.61 4.95 8.39
CA GLU A 198 -14.26 4.87 9.80
C GLU A 198 -12.75 4.98 10.05
N GLY A 199 -11.92 5.06 8.99
CA GLY A 199 -10.50 5.25 9.05
C GLY A 199 -9.68 4.01 9.43
N HIS A 200 -10.24 2.81 9.34
CA HIS A 200 -9.50 1.57 9.64
C HIS A 200 -8.35 1.34 8.65
N ASP A 201 -8.61 1.50 7.35
CA ASP A 201 -7.59 1.41 6.29
C ASP A 201 -6.49 2.46 6.49
N ALA A 202 -6.88 3.71 6.75
CA ALA A 202 -5.94 4.80 6.98
C ALA A 202 -5.12 4.61 8.26
N SER A 203 -5.70 4.02 9.32
CA SER A 203 -4.97 3.70 10.56
C SER A 203 -3.90 2.63 10.33
N ALA A 204 -4.20 1.59 9.53
CA ALA A 204 -3.20 0.59 9.17
C ALA A 204 -2.03 1.21 8.38
N LYS A 205 -2.34 2.07 7.42
CA LYS A 205 -1.33 2.81 6.64
C LYS A 205 -0.49 3.74 7.53
N ALA A 206 -1.13 4.46 8.47
CA ALA A 206 -0.44 5.35 9.41
C ALA A 206 0.54 4.58 10.31
N ALA A 207 0.12 3.43 10.84
CA ALA A 207 1.00 2.57 11.65
C ALA A 207 2.20 2.07 10.83
N ILE A 208 1.98 1.62 9.58
CA ILE A 208 3.06 1.18 8.70
C ILE A 208 4.04 2.33 8.41
N LEU A 209 3.54 3.52 8.11
CA LEU A 209 4.36 4.71 7.86
C LEU A 209 5.19 5.09 9.11
N ALA A 210 4.57 5.11 10.28
CA ALA A 210 5.25 5.40 11.55
C ALA A 210 6.38 4.37 11.83
N ASN A 211 6.08 3.10 11.66
CA ASN A 211 7.02 2.01 11.93
C ASN A 211 8.18 2.01 10.92
N ALA A 212 7.88 2.17 9.64
CA ALA A 212 8.87 2.12 8.57
C ALA A 212 9.78 3.35 8.53
N LEU A 213 9.21 4.54 8.73
CA LEU A 213 9.90 5.81 8.49
C LEU A 213 10.42 6.48 9.77
N MET A 214 9.82 6.18 10.93
CA MET A 214 10.22 6.79 12.20
C MET A 214 10.68 5.77 13.26
N GLY A 215 10.72 4.47 12.91
CA GLY A 215 11.17 3.41 13.82
C GLY A 215 10.23 3.18 15.01
N ALA A 216 8.95 3.49 14.85
CA ALA A 216 7.93 3.23 15.85
C ALA A 216 7.59 1.74 15.94
N ASP A 217 6.67 1.40 16.85
CA ASP A 217 6.11 0.05 17.00
C ASP A 217 4.61 0.16 17.26
N LEU A 218 3.93 0.88 16.34
CA LEU A 218 2.51 1.13 16.43
C LEU A 218 1.72 0.03 15.70
N THR A 219 0.54 -0.25 16.23
CA THR A 219 -0.52 -1.02 15.57
C THR A 219 -1.63 -0.07 15.12
N PRO A 220 -2.57 -0.51 14.27
CA PRO A 220 -3.73 0.33 13.91
C PRO A 220 -4.58 0.77 15.11
N ALA A 221 -4.54 0.03 16.24
CA ALA A 221 -5.25 0.39 17.47
C ALA A 221 -4.62 1.58 18.21
N ASP A 222 -3.34 1.86 17.97
CA ASP A 222 -2.62 2.99 18.57
C ASP A 222 -2.84 4.30 17.80
N VAL A 223 -3.51 4.24 16.65
CA VAL A 223 -3.81 5.41 15.82
C VAL A 223 -5.16 6.00 16.23
N SER A 224 -5.15 7.25 16.72
CA SER A 224 -6.40 7.97 16.98
C SER A 224 -7.04 8.36 15.66
N ARG A 225 -8.36 8.05 15.50
CA ARG A 225 -9.06 8.31 14.25
C ARG A 225 -10.37 9.03 14.46
N GLU A 226 -10.70 9.88 13.51
CA GLU A 226 -11.98 10.56 13.36
C GLU A 226 -12.61 10.08 12.03
N PRO A 227 -13.89 9.72 11.99
CA PRO A 227 -14.53 9.22 10.78
C PRO A 227 -14.75 10.32 9.75
N ILE A 228 -14.97 9.92 8.50
CA ILE A 228 -15.50 10.78 7.44
C ILE A 228 -17.01 10.53 7.36
N ASP A 229 -17.76 11.33 8.06
CA ASP A 229 -19.20 11.26 8.21
C ASP A 229 -19.93 12.50 7.66
N ASP A 230 -21.21 12.64 7.95
CA ASP A 230 -22.01 13.78 7.52
C ASP A 230 -21.52 15.11 8.12
N GLU A 231 -20.91 15.11 9.31
CA GLU A 231 -20.32 16.30 9.93
C GLU A 231 -19.06 16.73 9.15
N ALA A 232 -18.19 15.79 8.80
CA ALA A 232 -17.01 16.04 7.96
C ALA A 232 -17.40 16.56 6.56
N VAL A 233 -18.48 16.03 5.97
CA VAL A 233 -19.03 16.50 4.69
C VAL A 233 -19.58 17.91 4.79
N ALA A 234 -20.31 18.24 5.85
CA ALA A 234 -20.81 19.60 6.09
C ALA A 234 -19.67 20.60 6.30
N ASP A 235 -18.60 20.20 7.03
CA ASP A 235 -17.40 21.04 7.21
C ASP A 235 -16.68 21.26 5.88
N ALA A 236 -16.57 20.26 5.04
CA ALA A 236 -15.96 20.38 3.70
C ALA A 236 -16.67 21.41 2.82
N TRP A 237 -18.00 21.41 2.83
CA TRP A 237 -18.80 22.44 2.15
C TRP A 237 -18.57 23.85 2.72
N ASN A 238 -18.64 23.97 4.05
CA ASN A 238 -18.44 25.25 4.74
C ASN A 238 -17.03 25.81 4.54
N ALA A 239 -16.01 24.95 4.60
CA ALA A 239 -14.63 25.33 4.36
C ALA A 239 -14.43 25.84 2.92
N ALA A 240 -15.02 25.18 1.94
CA ALA A 240 -14.93 25.58 0.54
C ALA A 240 -15.51 26.97 0.29
N ALA A 241 -16.61 27.33 0.95
CA ALA A 241 -17.19 28.67 0.88
C ALA A 241 -16.25 29.77 1.44
N GLN A 242 -15.27 29.41 2.25
CA GLN A 242 -14.27 30.30 2.86
C GLN A 242 -12.91 30.24 2.15
N GLY A 243 -12.79 29.48 1.06
CA GLY A 243 -11.56 29.32 0.29
C GLY A 243 -10.61 28.26 0.83
N ASP A 244 -11.03 27.46 1.82
CA ASP A 244 -10.25 26.34 2.37
C ASP A 244 -10.69 25.00 1.78
N ARG A 245 -10.00 23.92 2.15
CA ARG A 245 -10.38 22.55 1.81
C ARG A 245 -10.27 21.65 3.04
N VAL A 246 -11.21 20.73 3.19
CA VAL A 246 -11.09 19.63 4.16
C VAL A 246 -10.52 18.42 3.45
N ARG A 247 -9.47 17.81 4.02
CA ARG A 247 -8.79 16.64 3.49
C ARG A 247 -8.69 15.54 4.56
N PRO A 248 -8.77 14.23 4.15
CA PRO A 248 -8.62 13.12 5.08
C PRO A 248 -7.13 12.87 5.34
N LEU A 249 -6.58 13.49 6.38
CA LEU A 249 -5.16 13.42 6.67
C LEU A 249 -4.81 12.28 7.64
N VAL A 250 -3.84 11.47 7.26
CA VAL A 250 -2.94 10.81 8.19
C VAL A 250 -1.92 11.84 8.66
N HIS A 251 -1.67 11.91 9.96
CA HIS A 251 -0.64 12.75 10.55
C HIS A 251 0.17 11.92 11.55
N VAL A 252 1.46 11.79 11.29
CA VAL A 252 2.41 11.07 12.14
C VAL A 252 3.50 12.05 12.55
N VAL A 253 3.73 12.17 13.83
CA VAL A 253 4.69 13.15 14.38
C VAL A 253 5.48 12.56 15.52
N ARG A 254 6.78 12.91 15.59
CA ARG A 254 7.64 12.56 16.71
C ARG A 254 7.35 13.51 17.88
N GLU A 255 7.04 12.95 19.04
CA GLU A 255 6.78 13.70 20.28
C GLU A 255 7.69 13.13 21.39
N GLY A 256 8.75 13.86 21.74
CA GLY A 256 9.78 13.37 22.63
C GLY A 256 10.44 12.10 22.09
N ASP A 257 10.44 11.04 22.88
CA ASP A 257 10.98 9.73 22.50
C ASP A 257 9.93 8.84 21.77
N GLY A 258 8.69 9.30 21.64
CA GLY A 258 7.59 8.56 21.03
C GLY A 258 7.21 9.07 19.65
N VAL A 259 6.25 8.37 19.06
CA VAL A 259 5.60 8.75 17.80
C VAL A 259 4.09 8.69 18.00
N ARG A 260 3.40 9.77 17.64
CA ARG A 260 1.94 9.82 17.63
C ARG A 260 1.44 9.77 16.21
N ALA A 261 0.39 8.98 15.98
CA ALA A 261 -0.27 8.87 14.69
C ALA A 261 -1.77 9.14 14.83
N THR A 262 -2.32 9.90 13.89
CA THR A 262 -3.76 10.22 13.83
C THR A 262 -4.27 10.13 12.40
N PHE A 263 -5.59 9.96 12.25
CA PHE A 263 -6.31 10.09 10.99
C PHE A 263 -7.61 10.87 11.22
N GLY A 264 -7.98 11.71 10.26
CA GLY A 264 -9.29 12.38 10.25
C GLY A 264 -9.38 13.53 9.27
N PRO A 265 -10.57 14.13 9.15
CA PRO A 265 -10.78 15.33 8.34
C PRO A 265 -10.01 16.52 8.93
N ARG A 266 -9.25 17.22 8.09
CA ARG A 266 -8.48 18.42 8.50
C ARG A 266 -8.65 19.52 7.49
N ARG A 267 -8.92 20.71 8.01
CA ARG A 267 -9.07 21.94 7.21
C ARG A 267 -7.69 22.48 6.82
N LEU A 268 -7.50 22.71 5.53
CA LEU A 268 -6.27 23.20 4.93
C LEU A 268 -6.52 24.54 4.24
N ALA A 269 -5.66 25.52 4.52
CA ALA A 269 -5.65 26.80 3.82
C ALA A 269 -4.96 26.68 2.45
N LEU A 270 -5.21 27.63 1.56
CA LEU A 270 -4.69 27.64 0.17
C LEU A 270 -3.16 27.49 0.09
N VAL A 271 -2.42 27.94 1.10
CA VAL A 271 -0.95 27.85 1.14
C VAL A 271 -0.43 26.48 1.55
N ASP A 272 -1.30 25.57 2.02
CA ASP A 272 -0.90 24.21 2.41
C ASP A 272 -0.58 23.36 1.18
N PRO A 273 0.58 22.67 1.13
CA PRO A 273 0.96 21.85 -0.02
C PRO A 273 -0.04 20.75 -0.38
N LEU A 274 -0.83 20.27 0.58
CA LEU A 274 -1.82 19.22 0.36
C LEU A 274 -3.22 19.77 -0.01
N TYR A 275 -3.39 21.09 -0.02
CA TYR A 275 -4.67 21.76 -0.34
C TYR A 275 -5.24 21.32 -1.69
N ALA A 276 -4.39 21.28 -2.74
CA ALA A 276 -4.79 21.03 -4.12
C ALA A 276 -4.91 19.54 -4.47
N VAL A 277 -4.66 18.62 -3.52
CA VAL A 277 -4.78 17.18 -3.74
C VAL A 277 -6.25 16.80 -3.76
N ASP A 278 -6.82 16.61 -4.94
CA ASP A 278 -8.26 16.48 -5.17
C ASP A 278 -8.66 15.12 -5.76
N GLY A 279 -9.94 14.82 -5.77
CA GLY A 279 -10.50 13.58 -6.29
C GLY A 279 -9.96 12.35 -5.56
N PHE A 280 -9.50 11.36 -6.28
CA PHE A 280 -8.88 10.16 -5.72
C PHE A 280 -7.34 10.18 -5.77
N SER A 281 -6.76 11.38 -5.99
CA SER A 281 -5.32 11.61 -5.88
C SER A 281 -4.81 11.41 -4.45
N MET A 282 -3.55 11.02 -4.32
CA MET A 282 -2.88 10.81 -3.03
C MET A 282 -1.59 11.63 -2.95
N ALA A 283 -1.19 12.01 -1.74
CA ALA A 283 0.05 12.73 -1.51
C ALA A 283 0.58 12.51 -0.09
N LEU A 284 1.90 12.67 0.04
CA LEU A 284 2.60 12.66 1.31
C LEU A 284 3.54 13.85 1.39
N GLU A 285 3.54 14.52 2.53
CA GLU A 285 4.51 15.54 2.94
C GLU A 285 5.37 14.96 4.06
N LEU A 286 6.68 14.96 3.86
CA LEU A 286 7.68 14.57 4.86
C LEU A 286 8.42 15.81 5.34
N THR A 287 8.44 16.06 6.63
CA THR A 287 9.28 17.08 7.26
C THR A 287 10.50 16.39 7.86
N THR A 288 11.68 16.76 7.38
CA THR A 288 12.95 16.15 7.79
C THR A 288 13.87 17.19 8.44
N ASP A 289 14.88 16.71 9.14
CA ASP A 289 15.91 17.58 9.74
C ASP A 289 16.92 18.11 8.72
N LEU A 290 17.28 17.33 7.68
CA LEU A 290 18.31 17.69 6.72
C LEU A 290 17.76 18.21 5.38
N ALA A 291 16.67 17.63 4.86
CA ALA A 291 16.13 17.99 3.55
C ALA A 291 14.95 18.98 3.63
N GLY A 292 14.54 19.39 4.85
CA GLY A 292 13.36 20.24 5.02
C GLY A 292 12.07 19.50 4.68
N LYS A 293 11.16 20.15 3.98
CA LYS A 293 9.86 19.58 3.57
C LYS A 293 9.95 19.02 2.15
N VAL A 294 9.57 17.77 2.00
CA VAL A 294 9.47 17.06 0.71
C VAL A 294 8.02 16.63 0.51
N VAL A 295 7.46 16.95 -0.64
CA VAL A 295 6.08 16.57 -1.00
C VAL A 295 6.13 15.70 -2.25
N VAL A 296 5.44 14.58 -2.21
CA VAL A 296 5.22 13.69 -3.35
C VAL A 296 3.73 13.50 -3.55
N GLN A 297 3.29 13.51 -4.81
CA GLN A 297 1.87 13.39 -5.15
C GLN A 297 1.71 12.40 -6.30
N LEU A 298 0.64 11.62 -6.24
CA LEU A 298 0.20 10.70 -7.27
C LEU A 298 -1.22 11.07 -7.71
N HIS A 299 -1.37 11.36 -9.00
CA HIS A 299 -2.66 11.74 -9.56
C HIS A 299 -3.43 10.50 -10.00
N GLU A 300 -4.63 10.34 -9.47
CA GLU A 300 -5.65 9.39 -9.91
C GLU A 300 -5.11 7.97 -10.18
N PRO A 301 -4.46 7.32 -9.19
CA PRO A 301 -3.88 6.00 -9.38
C PRO A 301 -4.92 4.90 -9.56
N GLY A 302 -4.47 3.76 -10.10
CA GLY A 302 -5.26 2.56 -10.29
C GLY A 302 -4.47 1.29 -10.09
N VAL A 303 -5.06 0.14 -10.42
CA VAL A 303 -4.46 -1.19 -10.17
C VAL A 303 -3.12 -1.38 -10.89
N ASP A 304 -2.92 -0.78 -12.05
CA ASP A 304 -1.67 -0.89 -12.80
C ASP A 304 -0.51 -0.20 -12.06
N GLN A 305 -0.79 0.88 -11.33
CA GLN A 305 0.18 1.57 -10.49
C GLN A 305 0.59 0.72 -9.28
N VAL A 306 -0.33 -0.02 -8.66
CA VAL A 306 -0.01 -0.99 -7.60
C VAL A 306 0.93 -2.09 -8.14
N ALA A 307 0.65 -2.62 -9.32
CA ALA A 307 1.51 -3.60 -9.97
C ALA A 307 2.90 -3.02 -10.30
N TYR A 308 2.97 -1.75 -10.67
CA TYR A 308 4.24 -1.06 -10.91
C TYR A 308 5.06 -0.89 -9.64
N ALA A 309 4.46 -0.56 -8.50
CA ALA A 309 5.15 -0.52 -7.20
C ALA A 309 5.78 -1.87 -6.83
N ILE A 310 5.07 -2.98 -7.08
CA ILE A 310 5.63 -4.34 -6.90
C ILE A 310 6.83 -4.55 -7.82
N LEU A 311 6.76 -4.10 -9.07
CA LEU A 311 7.88 -4.22 -10.01
C LEU A 311 9.11 -3.41 -9.54
N ILE A 312 8.92 -2.20 -9.00
CA ILE A 312 10.00 -1.38 -8.41
C ILE A 312 10.68 -2.16 -7.28
N ASP A 313 9.91 -2.70 -6.34
CA ASP A 313 10.43 -3.51 -5.24
C ASP A 313 11.24 -4.73 -5.73
N LEU A 314 10.79 -5.38 -6.79
CA LEU A 314 11.51 -6.49 -7.42
C LEU A 314 12.82 -6.06 -8.05
N LEU A 315 12.85 -4.88 -8.70
CA LEU A 315 14.05 -4.30 -9.28
C LEU A 315 15.07 -3.91 -8.20
N ASP A 316 14.61 -3.35 -7.07
CA ASP A 316 15.47 -3.03 -5.94
C ASP A 316 16.11 -4.30 -5.33
N ILE A 317 15.33 -5.37 -5.14
CA ILE A 317 15.88 -6.65 -4.69
C ILE A 317 16.91 -7.19 -5.70
N ALA A 318 16.67 -7.05 -6.99
CA ALA A 318 17.59 -7.51 -8.02
C ALA A 318 18.91 -6.71 -8.02
N ALA A 319 18.85 -5.41 -7.77
CA ALA A 319 20.02 -4.53 -7.69
C ALA A 319 20.87 -4.72 -6.42
N SER A 320 20.28 -5.29 -5.37
CA SER A 320 20.91 -5.53 -4.06
C SER A 320 21.70 -6.86 -3.98
N ARG A 321 21.82 -7.60 -5.10
CA ARG A 321 22.50 -8.92 -5.18
C ARG A 321 23.97 -8.83 -5.51
#